data_94005427885ad3eeb461fa9dcb97cd01
#
_entry.id   94005427885ad3eeb461fa9dcb97cd01
#
_cell.length_a   1.000
_cell.length_b   1.000
_cell.length_c   1.000
_cell.angle_alpha   90.00
_cell.angle_beta   90.00
_cell.angle_gamma   90.00
#
_symmetry.space_group_name_H-M   'P 1'
#
loop_
_entity.id
_entity.type
_entity.pdbx_description
1 polymer ?
#
loop_
_entity_poly.entity_id
_entity_poly.type
_entity_poly.pdbx_seq_one_letter_code
_entity_poly.pdbx_strand_id
1 'polypeptide(L)'
;MLRLGITVIGVTDIPRAVAFWTEALNLVAAEEWKTETWRTLMYADGSGRALGLMRSGSPAEQHPRVHLDLFTDTAEEQQTEVQRLVGLGARTVDWDHYPPDPDFVVLADPDDNIFCVVDLSHAPSGGDKQTS
;
A
#
# COMPACT_ATOMS: atom_id res chain seq x y z
N MET A 1 -27.08 -3.56 -5.85
CA MET A 1 -25.91 -3.20 -6.63
C MET A 1 -24.64 -3.42 -5.80
N LEU A 2 -23.63 -4.02 -6.40
CA LEU A 2 -22.34 -4.21 -5.73
C LEU A 2 -21.54 -2.91 -5.73
N ARG A 3 -20.72 -2.74 -4.71
CA ARG A 3 -19.71 -1.68 -4.65
C ARG A 3 -18.45 -2.22 -4.00
N LEU A 4 -17.31 -1.66 -4.35
CA LEU A 4 -16.04 -2.03 -3.71
C LEU A 4 -16.08 -1.55 -2.25
N GLY A 5 -15.91 -2.46 -1.30
CA GLY A 5 -16.02 -2.14 0.12
C GLY A 5 -14.68 -1.88 0.78
N ILE A 6 -13.76 -2.81 0.61
CA ILE A 6 -12.50 -2.77 1.35
C ILE A 6 -11.49 -3.68 0.63
N THR A 7 -10.22 -3.33 0.71
CA THR A 7 -9.13 -4.20 0.28
C THR A 7 -8.57 -4.92 1.50
N VAL A 8 -8.45 -6.24 1.43
CA VAL A 8 -7.91 -7.05 2.53
C VAL A 8 -6.53 -7.54 2.14
N ILE A 9 -5.56 -7.32 3.02
CA ILE A 9 -4.19 -7.80 2.82
C ILE A 9 -3.82 -8.77 3.92
N GLY A 10 -3.10 -9.83 3.54
CA GLY A 10 -2.61 -10.83 4.48
C GLY A 10 -1.34 -10.34 5.17
N VAL A 11 -1.27 -10.52 6.47
CA VAL A 11 -0.11 -10.10 7.26
C VAL A 11 0.24 -11.20 8.27
N THR A 12 1.49 -11.24 8.69
CA THR A 12 1.92 -12.21 9.71
C THR A 12 1.80 -11.65 11.12
N ASP A 13 1.88 -10.33 11.26
CA ASP A 13 1.93 -9.62 12.55
C ASP A 13 0.94 -8.47 12.50
N ILE A 14 -0.25 -8.67 13.05
CA ILE A 14 -1.32 -7.66 13.02
C ILE A 14 -0.88 -6.35 13.68
N PRO A 15 -0.33 -6.33 14.92
CA PRO A 15 0.07 -5.06 15.53
C PRO A 15 1.10 -4.28 14.71
N ARG A 16 2.07 -4.97 14.12
CA ARG A 16 3.07 -4.31 13.28
C ARG A 16 2.43 -3.73 12.01
N ALA A 17 1.53 -4.47 11.37
CA ALA A 17 0.84 -4.01 10.18
C ALA A 17 -0.08 -2.81 10.50
N VAL A 18 -0.76 -2.83 11.64
CA VAL A 18 -1.56 -1.69 12.11
C VAL A 18 -0.69 -0.45 12.27
N ALA A 19 0.46 -0.60 12.96
CA ALA A 19 1.37 0.54 13.18
C ALA A 19 1.84 1.14 11.85
N PHE A 20 2.24 0.29 10.91
CA PHE A 20 2.72 0.75 9.61
C PHE A 20 1.62 1.45 8.80
N TRP A 21 0.49 0.78 8.57
CA TRP A 21 -0.53 1.28 7.66
C TRP A 21 -1.32 2.46 8.21
N THR A 22 -1.50 2.54 9.54
CA THR A 22 -2.15 3.73 10.12
C THR A 22 -1.29 4.97 9.95
N GLU A 23 0.02 4.87 10.13
CA GLU A 23 0.93 5.99 9.90
C GLU A 23 1.11 6.29 8.41
N ALA A 24 1.23 5.25 7.60
CA ALA A 24 1.47 5.42 6.16
C ALA A 24 0.33 6.19 5.48
N LEU A 25 -0.92 5.87 5.81
CA LEU A 25 -2.10 6.40 5.12
C LEU A 25 -2.99 7.27 6.00
N ASN A 26 -2.55 7.63 7.20
CA ASN A 26 -3.35 8.41 8.15
C ASN A 26 -4.71 7.73 8.41
N LEU A 27 -4.66 6.44 8.76
CA LEU A 27 -5.84 5.67 9.06
C LEU A 27 -5.99 5.48 10.57
N VAL A 28 -7.17 5.05 10.98
CA VAL A 28 -7.51 4.76 12.37
C VAL A 28 -7.93 3.30 12.48
N ALA A 29 -7.35 2.58 13.45
CA ALA A 29 -7.73 1.19 13.69
C ALA A 29 -9.07 1.15 14.40
N ALA A 30 -10.05 0.45 13.82
CA ALA A 30 -11.37 0.31 14.42
C ALA A 30 -11.35 -0.72 15.53
N GLU A 31 -12.02 -0.42 16.64
CA GLU A 31 -12.22 -1.40 17.70
C GLU A 31 -13.33 -2.39 17.34
N GLU A 32 -14.27 -1.97 16.49
CA GLU A 32 -15.32 -2.85 16.00
C GLU A 32 -14.71 -3.94 15.10
N TRP A 33 -15.28 -5.12 15.16
CA TRP A 33 -14.87 -6.30 14.38
C TRP A 33 -13.46 -6.80 14.68
N LYS A 34 -12.77 -6.22 15.65
CA LYS A 34 -11.42 -6.63 16.03
C LYS A 34 -11.40 -8.05 16.58
N THR A 35 -10.50 -8.88 16.03
CA THR A 35 -10.21 -10.21 16.56
C THR A 35 -8.69 -10.40 16.62
N GLU A 36 -8.23 -11.57 17.04
CA GLU A 36 -6.81 -11.89 17.03
C GLU A 36 -6.25 -12.03 15.61
N THR A 37 -7.13 -12.26 14.62
CA THR A 37 -6.73 -12.51 13.23
C THR A 37 -7.23 -11.46 12.26
N TRP A 38 -7.86 -10.39 12.77
CA TRP A 38 -8.46 -9.35 11.92
C TRP A 38 -8.37 -7.98 12.54
N ARG A 39 -8.10 -6.97 11.71
CA ARG A 39 -8.24 -5.57 12.10
C ARG A 39 -8.73 -4.76 10.91
N THR A 40 -9.72 -3.92 11.12
CA THR A 40 -10.21 -2.96 10.12
C THR A 40 -9.54 -1.61 10.35
N LEU A 41 -9.02 -1.01 9.27
CA LEU A 41 -8.49 0.35 9.30
C LEU A 41 -9.47 1.27 8.56
N MET A 42 -9.81 2.38 9.20
CA MET A 42 -10.81 3.35 8.73
C MET A 42 -10.12 4.63 8.27
N TYR A 43 -10.74 5.34 7.34
CA TYR A 43 -10.30 6.70 7.04
C TYR A 43 -10.50 7.59 8.26
N ALA A 44 -9.52 8.47 8.54
CA ALA A 44 -9.53 9.31 9.73
C ALA A 44 -10.69 10.33 9.73
N ASP A 45 -11.20 10.69 8.55
CA ASP A 45 -12.31 11.61 8.40
C ASP A 45 -13.69 10.97 8.62
N GLY A 46 -13.73 9.67 8.92
CA GLY A 46 -14.98 8.95 9.15
C GLY A 46 -15.71 8.54 7.89
N SER A 47 -15.11 8.71 6.71
CA SER A 47 -15.79 8.44 5.44
C SER A 47 -15.97 6.95 5.13
N GLY A 48 -15.32 6.06 5.89
CA GLY A 48 -15.52 4.63 5.70
C GLY A 48 -14.28 3.80 5.96
N ARG A 49 -14.37 2.54 5.57
CA ARG A 49 -13.30 1.57 5.72
C ARG A 49 -12.28 1.72 4.60
N ALA A 50 -11.00 1.56 4.92
CA ALA A 50 -9.92 1.66 3.94
C ALA A 50 -9.28 0.30 3.66
N LEU A 51 -8.77 -0.37 4.71
CA LEU A 51 -8.07 -1.64 4.59
C LEU A 51 -8.56 -2.62 5.64
N GLY A 52 -8.54 -3.91 5.29
CA GLY A 52 -8.65 -4.99 6.25
C GLY A 52 -7.29 -5.68 6.37
N LEU A 53 -6.87 -5.95 7.58
CA LEU A 53 -5.65 -6.71 7.86
C LEU A 53 -6.06 -8.07 8.40
N MET A 54 -5.71 -9.13 7.67
CA MET A 54 -6.06 -10.50 8.04
C MET A 54 -4.77 -11.28 8.26
N ARG A 55 -4.68 -11.97 9.41
CA ARG A 55 -3.52 -12.83 9.64
C ARG A 55 -3.52 -13.96 8.63
N SER A 56 -2.39 -14.16 7.97
CA SER A 56 -2.24 -15.15 6.91
C SER A 56 -0.94 -15.91 7.09
N GLY A 57 -0.99 -17.21 6.86
CA GLY A 57 0.20 -18.05 6.78
C GLY A 57 0.74 -18.18 5.36
N SER A 58 0.07 -17.60 4.38
CA SER A 58 0.55 -17.65 2.99
C SER A 58 1.76 -16.74 2.82
N PRO A 59 2.79 -17.19 2.10
CA PRO A 59 3.94 -16.31 1.82
C PRO A 59 3.53 -15.16 0.91
N ALA A 60 4.17 -14.00 1.09
CA ALA A 60 3.98 -12.87 0.20
C ALA A 60 4.51 -13.20 -1.19
N GLU A 61 3.80 -12.77 -2.22
CA GLU A 61 4.20 -13.00 -3.60
C GLU A 61 5.22 -11.96 -4.05
N GLN A 62 6.26 -12.42 -4.74
CA GLN A 62 7.28 -11.53 -5.29
C GLN A 62 6.71 -10.66 -6.42
N HIS A 63 5.82 -11.21 -7.23
CA HIS A 63 5.11 -10.51 -8.30
C HIS A 63 3.61 -10.70 -8.06
N PRO A 64 3.01 -9.89 -7.16
CA PRO A 64 1.63 -10.12 -6.75
C PRO A 64 0.65 -9.81 -7.87
N ARG A 65 -0.44 -10.56 -7.90
CA ARG A 65 -1.53 -10.35 -8.86
C ARG A 65 -2.45 -9.21 -8.44
N VAL A 66 -2.43 -8.84 -7.16
CA VAL A 66 -3.14 -7.69 -6.62
C VAL A 66 -2.16 -6.91 -5.76
N HIS A 67 -2.12 -5.61 -5.93
CA HIS A 67 -1.29 -4.72 -5.10
C HIS A 67 -1.98 -3.37 -4.96
N LEU A 68 -1.49 -2.55 -4.04
CA LEU A 68 -1.99 -1.19 -3.86
C LEU A 68 -1.11 -0.21 -4.64
N ASP A 69 -1.76 0.74 -5.30
CA ASP A 69 -1.09 1.93 -5.82
C ASP A 69 -1.45 3.11 -4.93
N LEU A 70 -0.44 3.77 -4.37
CA LEU A 70 -0.62 4.96 -3.54
C LEU A 70 -0.21 6.17 -4.38
N PHE A 71 -1.06 7.18 -4.43
CA PHE A 71 -0.86 8.32 -5.34
C PHE A 71 -0.20 9.49 -4.66
N THR A 72 0.72 10.11 -5.37
CA THR A 72 1.29 11.42 -5.05
C THR A 72 1.07 12.37 -6.22
N ASP A 73 1.13 13.67 -5.96
CA ASP A 73 0.79 14.67 -6.98
C ASP A 73 2.01 15.20 -7.73
N THR A 74 3.21 15.00 -7.20
CA THR A 74 4.46 15.48 -7.82
C THR A 74 5.57 14.46 -7.62
N ALA A 75 6.62 14.57 -8.44
CA ALA A 75 7.81 13.74 -8.31
C ALA A 75 8.51 13.97 -6.96
N GLU A 76 8.53 15.21 -6.49
CA GLU A 76 9.15 15.53 -5.19
C GLU A 76 8.37 14.90 -4.04
N GLU A 77 7.06 14.95 -4.09
CA GLU A 77 6.22 14.30 -3.09
C GLU A 77 6.42 12.79 -3.11
N GLN A 78 6.52 12.18 -4.30
CA GLN A 78 6.80 10.75 -4.41
C GLN A 78 8.09 10.40 -3.69
N GLN A 79 9.18 11.13 -3.91
CA GLN A 79 10.45 10.86 -3.27
C GLN A 79 10.38 11.04 -1.75
N THR A 80 9.75 12.11 -1.30
CA THR A 80 9.58 12.38 0.12
C THR A 80 8.77 11.27 0.81
N GLU A 81 7.69 10.82 0.17
CA GLU A 81 6.83 9.77 0.72
C GLU A 81 7.52 8.42 0.71
N VAL A 82 8.30 8.09 -0.32
CA VAL A 82 9.10 6.86 -0.33
C VAL A 82 10.05 6.84 0.86
N GLN A 83 10.75 7.94 1.12
CA GLN A 83 11.68 8.03 2.26
C GLN A 83 10.94 7.91 3.59
N ARG A 84 9.78 8.54 3.71
CA ARG A 84 8.96 8.47 4.92
C ARG A 84 8.50 7.02 5.18
N LEU A 85 8.01 6.33 4.15
CA LEU A 85 7.53 4.95 4.26
C LEU A 85 8.67 4.00 4.63
N VAL A 86 9.86 4.18 4.06
CA VAL A 86 11.02 3.37 4.44
C VAL A 86 11.37 3.60 5.91
N GLY A 87 11.28 4.85 6.38
CA GLY A 87 11.47 5.16 7.80
C GLY A 87 10.44 4.51 8.72
N LEU A 88 9.24 4.21 8.22
CA LEU A 88 8.19 3.53 8.98
C LEU A 88 8.32 2.00 8.95
N GLY A 89 9.17 1.45 8.10
CA GLY A 89 9.39 0.01 8.03
C GLY A 89 9.21 -0.62 6.67
N ALA A 90 8.85 0.14 5.64
CA ALA A 90 8.85 -0.36 4.27
C ALA A 90 10.28 -0.55 3.79
N ARG A 91 10.46 -1.36 2.76
CA ARG A 91 11.77 -1.52 2.14
C ARG A 91 11.68 -1.35 0.63
N THR A 92 12.78 -0.93 0.03
CA THR A 92 12.90 -0.89 -1.43
C THR A 92 12.98 -2.31 -1.97
N VAL A 93 12.53 -2.49 -3.20
CA VAL A 93 12.50 -3.79 -3.87
C VAL A 93 13.32 -3.70 -5.15
N ASP A 94 14.13 -4.72 -5.40
CA ASP A 94 14.80 -4.87 -6.69
C ASP A 94 13.78 -5.38 -7.71
N TRP A 95 13.01 -4.43 -8.24
CA TRP A 95 11.89 -4.74 -9.15
C TRP A 95 12.38 -4.90 -10.57
N ASP A 96 12.17 -6.06 -11.15
CA ASP A 96 12.69 -6.42 -12.48
C ASP A 96 11.73 -6.11 -13.64
N HIS A 97 10.54 -5.59 -13.34
CA HIS A 97 9.52 -5.29 -14.34
C HIS A 97 9.25 -3.80 -14.51
N TYR A 98 10.21 -2.92 -14.16
CA TYR A 98 10.04 -1.51 -14.44
C TYR A 98 10.02 -1.27 -15.95
N PRO A 99 9.02 -0.52 -16.46
CA PRO A 99 9.06 -0.06 -17.83
C PRO A 99 10.11 1.05 -17.99
N PRO A 100 10.48 1.42 -19.22
CA PRO A 100 11.27 2.64 -19.41
C PRO A 100 10.51 3.83 -18.84
N ASP A 101 11.20 4.73 -18.13
CA ASP A 101 10.64 5.96 -17.59
C ASP A 101 9.38 5.73 -16.73
N PRO A 102 9.49 4.95 -15.65
CA PRO A 102 8.32 4.59 -14.84
C PRO A 102 7.78 5.79 -14.03
N ASP A 103 6.46 5.81 -13.83
CA ASP A 103 5.80 6.78 -12.97
C ASP A 103 5.63 6.28 -11.53
N PHE A 104 6.18 5.14 -11.19
CA PHE A 104 5.98 4.50 -9.88
C PHE A 104 7.27 3.96 -9.30
N VAL A 105 7.28 3.83 -7.97
CA VAL A 105 8.33 3.18 -7.20
C VAL A 105 7.73 2.01 -6.46
N VAL A 106 8.35 0.84 -6.57
CA VAL A 106 7.88 -0.38 -5.90
C VAL A 106 8.52 -0.51 -4.53
N LEU A 107 7.69 -0.71 -3.53
CA LEU A 107 8.12 -0.95 -2.15
C LEU A 107 7.47 -2.22 -1.63
N ALA A 108 7.98 -2.72 -0.51
CA ALA A 108 7.33 -3.78 0.25
C ALA A 108 7.01 -3.27 1.65
N ASP A 109 5.84 -3.64 2.18
CA ASP A 109 5.48 -3.33 3.55
C ASP A 109 6.23 -4.24 4.53
N PRO A 110 6.11 -4.07 5.85
CA PRO A 110 6.83 -4.92 6.81
C PRO A 110 6.51 -6.41 6.71
N ASP A 111 5.42 -6.79 6.06
CA ASP A 111 5.05 -8.18 5.82
C ASP A 111 5.41 -8.65 4.41
N ASP A 112 6.24 -7.90 3.69
CA ASP A 112 6.70 -8.18 2.32
C ASP A 112 5.60 -8.08 1.26
N ASN A 113 4.46 -7.48 1.57
CA ASN A 113 3.45 -7.18 0.56
C ASN A 113 3.92 -6.04 -0.33
N ILE A 114 3.93 -6.29 -1.63
CA ILE A 114 4.34 -5.30 -2.63
C ILE A 114 3.25 -4.25 -2.79
N PHE A 115 3.68 -2.98 -2.84
CA PHE A 115 2.81 -1.86 -3.20
C PHE A 115 3.64 -0.81 -3.95
N CYS A 116 2.96 0.13 -4.58
CA CYS A 116 3.61 1.15 -5.41
C CYS A 116 3.26 2.54 -4.94
N VAL A 117 4.20 3.46 -5.10
CA VAL A 117 3.98 4.90 -4.92
C VAL A 117 4.06 5.53 -6.30
N VAL A 118 2.96 6.14 -6.74
CA VAL A 118 2.78 6.64 -8.10
C VAL A 118 2.85 8.15 -8.12
N ASP A 119 3.60 8.70 -9.06
CA ASP A 119 3.64 10.14 -9.34
C ASP A 119 2.63 10.45 -10.43
N LEU A 120 1.51 11.08 -10.06
CA LEU A 120 0.44 11.42 -10.99
C LEU A 120 0.81 12.56 -11.96
N SER A 121 1.87 13.31 -11.68
CA SER A 121 2.33 14.39 -12.57
C SER A 121 3.19 13.88 -13.71
N HIS A 122 3.66 12.64 -13.65
CA HIS A 122 4.55 12.07 -14.64
C HIS A 122 3.81 11.82 -15.93
N ALA A 123 4.27 12.47 -17.00
CA ALA A 123 3.67 12.25 -18.32
C ALA A 123 4.12 10.90 -18.86
N PRO A 124 3.20 10.08 -19.36
CA PRO A 124 3.59 8.77 -19.90
C PRO A 124 4.42 8.92 -21.17
N SER A 125 5.47 8.11 -21.27
CA SER A 125 6.27 7.99 -22.48
C SER A 125 5.57 7.02 -23.43
N GLY A 126 5.34 7.45 -24.66
CA GLY A 126 4.78 6.56 -25.68
C GLY A 126 3.29 6.35 -25.61
N GLY A 127 2.55 7.14 -24.91
CA GLY A 127 1.11 7.23 -25.00
C GLY A 127 0.31 6.59 -23.88
N ASP A 128 0.55 5.33 -23.53
CA ASP A 128 -0.22 4.66 -22.49
C ASP A 128 0.42 4.85 -21.12
N LYS A 129 -0.42 5.19 -20.16
CA LYS A 129 0.03 5.30 -18.80
C LYS A 129 0.26 3.92 -18.21
N GLN A 130 1.43 3.73 -17.61
CA GLN A 130 1.78 2.51 -16.91
C GLN A 130 1.68 2.73 -15.41
N THR A 131 0.84 1.95 -14.78
CA THR A 131 0.87 1.78 -13.33
C THR A 131 1.11 0.32 -13.06
N SER A 132 2.10 0.00 -12.34
CA SER A 132 2.60 -1.37 -12.10
C SER A 132 1.63 -2.55 -12.27
#